data_6163d1df831d0fab2be8649746378266
#
_entry.id   6163d1df831d0fab2be8649746378266
#
_cell.length_a   1.000
_cell.length_b   1.000
_cell.length_c   1.000
_cell.angle_alpha   90.00
_cell.angle_beta   90.00
_cell.angle_gamma   90.00
#
_symmetry.space_group_name_H-M   'P 1'
#
loop_
_entity.id
_entity.type
_entity.pdbx_description
1 polymer ?
#
loop_
_entity_poly.entity_id
_entity_poly.type
_entity_poly.pdbx_seq_one_letter_code
_entity_poly.pdbx_strand_id
1 'polypeptide(L)'
;MKKVKILAMAILAISFGACSSDDDSSNNNNIGSIAGRYDLTEFNTGAATDFNQDGTASTNQMDESSCYDGRRIDFNSDNTFTYDMDYILIDTSTGVAVCADNTVSGTWTATNSVITATYEQENGTEVTLNFVRSNNGRTLTQATTLTTYPDRNSEGVAYNRVGSVTTVFTKQ
;
A
#
# COMPACT_ATOMS: atom_id res chain seq x y z
N MET A 1 85.73 -15.74 -23.56
CA MET A 1 84.87 -14.68 -24.12
C MET A 1 83.59 -15.32 -24.64
N LYS A 2 82.56 -15.34 -23.84
CA LYS A 2 81.27 -16.00 -24.18
C LYS A 2 80.34 -14.96 -24.76
N LYS A 3 79.87 -15.19 -25.97
CA LYS A 3 78.88 -14.32 -26.66
C LYS A 3 77.49 -14.64 -26.13
N VAL A 4 76.86 -13.64 -25.53
CA VAL A 4 75.48 -13.71 -25.10
C VAL A 4 74.56 -13.36 -26.30
N LYS A 5 73.73 -14.28 -26.73
CA LYS A 5 72.67 -14.05 -27.75
C LYS A 5 71.42 -13.53 -27.02
N ILE A 6 70.99 -12.33 -27.33
CA ILE A 6 69.74 -11.74 -26.84
C ILE A 6 68.66 -12.25 -27.76
N LEU A 7 67.74 -13.03 -27.20
CA LEU A 7 66.54 -13.50 -27.85
C LEU A 7 65.43 -12.48 -27.63
N ALA A 8 65.01 -11.79 -28.66
CA ALA A 8 63.87 -10.87 -28.60
C ALA A 8 62.56 -11.66 -28.54
N MET A 9 61.92 -11.60 -27.42
CA MET A 9 60.60 -12.21 -27.20
C MET A 9 59.50 -11.19 -27.56
N ALA A 10 58.83 -11.41 -28.69
CA ALA A 10 57.68 -10.61 -29.09
C ALA A 10 56.49 -10.96 -28.18
N ILE A 11 56.05 -10.02 -27.36
CA ILE A 11 54.85 -10.14 -26.53
C ILE A 11 53.64 -9.79 -27.40
N LEU A 12 52.87 -10.80 -27.77
CA LEU A 12 51.59 -10.66 -28.44
C LEU A 12 50.53 -10.23 -27.37
N ALA A 13 50.18 -8.96 -27.36
CA ALA A 13 49.10 -8.47 -26.50
C ALA A 13 47.76 -8.95 -27.04
N ILE A 14 47.20 -9.99 -26.42
CA ILE A 14 45.80 -10.41 -26.64
C ILE A 14 44.93 -9.51 -25.79
N SER A 15 44.26 -8.53 -26.41
CA SER A 15 43.20 -7.76 -25.81
C SER A 15 41.97 -8.64 -25.62
N PHE A 16 41.79 -9.20 -24.43
CA PHE A 16 40.49 -9.75 -24.03
C PHE A 16 39.58 -8.58 -23.85
N GLY A 17 38.70 -8.38 -24.83
CA GLY A 17 37.48 -7.61 -24.63
C GLY A 17 36.67 -8.33 -23.57
N ALA A 18 36.75 -7.86 -22.32
CA ALA A 18 35.78 -8.21 -21.30
C ALA A 18 34.47 -7.58 -21.71
N CYS A 19 33.59 -8.34 -22.37
CA CYS A 19 32.16 -8.12 -22.26
C CYS A 19 31.85 -8.38 -20.79
N SER A 20 31.79 -7.34 -19.97
CA SER A 20 31.00 -7.41 -18.74
C SER A 20 29.56 -7.47 -19.22
N SER A 21 29.00 -8.65 -19.33
CA SER A 21 27.59 -8.85 -19.16
C SER A 21 27.33 -8.50 -17.71
N ASP A 22 26.97 -7.23 -17.50
CA ASP A 22 26.22 -6.83 -16.33
C ASP A 22 24.88 -7.59 -16.42
N ASP A 23 24.89 -8.84 -15.97
CA ASP A 23 23.72 -9.49 -15.43
C ASP A 23 23.40 -8.78 -14.11
N ASP A 24 23.08 -7.48 -14.21
CA ASP A 24 22.19 -6.85 -13.29
C ASP A 24 20.88 -7.63 -13.36
N SER A 25 20.81 -8.66 -12.55
CA SER A 25 19.55 -9.13 -11.98
C SER A 25 19.04 -7.95 -11.14
N SER A 26 18.75 -6.85 -11.82
CA SER A 26 17.94 -5.79 -11.26
C SER A 26 16.60 -6.44 -10.99
N ASN A 27 16.39 -6.88 -9.75
CA ASN A 27 15.11 -6.82 -9.08
C ASN A 27 14.68 -5.34 -9.12
N ASN A 28 14.49 -4.82 -10.31
CA ASN A 28 13.78 -3.59 -10.57
C ASN A 28 12.31 -3.89 -10.25
N ASN A 29 12.03 -4.12 -8.97
CA ASN A 29 10.78 -3.70 -8.40
C ASN A 29 10.69 -2.23 -8.80
N ASN A 30 9.95 -1.93 -9.82
CA ASN A 30 9.88 -0.62 -10.46
C ASN A 30 9.32 0.37 -9.41
N ILE A 31 10.17 0.72 -8.41
CA ILE A 31 9.85 1.58 -7.26
C ILE A 31 9.29 2.89 -7.78
N GLY A 32 9.85 3.40 -8.88
CA GLY A 32 9.35 4.60 -9.54
C GLY A 32 7.92 4.46 -10.07
N SER A 33 7.45 3.24 -10.38
CA SER A 33 6.05 3.00 -10.75
C SER A 33 5.11 2.90 -9.53
N ILE A 34 5.66 2.63 -8.34
CA ILE A 34 4.89 2.52 -7.09
C ILE A 34 4.77 3.88 -6.43
N ALA A 35 5.87 4.63 -6.33
CA ALA A 35 5.83 5.96 -5.72
C ALA A 35 4.75 6.83 -6.33
N GLY A 36 4.02 7.56 -5.48
CA GLY A 36 2.91 8.42 -5.84
C GLY A 36 1.72 8.26 -4.91
N ARG A 37 0.69 9.03 -5.20
CA ARG A 37 -0.54 9.11 -4.43
C ARG A 37 -1.56 8.07 -4.90
N TYR A 38 -2.19 7.41 -3.95
CA TYR A 38 -3.28 6.47 -4.15
C TYR A 38 -4.46 6.90 -3.29
N ASP A 39 -5.55 7.30 -3.92
CA ASP A 39 -6.78 7.66 -3.22
C ASP A 39 -7.67 6.43 -3.05
N LEU A 40 -8.38 6.33 -1.93
CA LEU A 40 -9.39 5.31 -1.72
C LEU A 40 -10.51 5.48 -2.76
N THR A 41 -10.84 4.39 -3.46
CA THR A 41 -11.91 4.38 -4.47
C THR A 41 -13.03 3.41 -4.13
N GLU A 42 -12.76 2.42 -3.25
CA GLU A 42 -13.79 1.51 -2.75
C GLU A 42 -13.47 1.09 -1.31
N PHE A 43 -14.51 1.02 -0.48
CA PHE A 43 -14.46 0.44 0.86
C PHE A 43 -15.57 -0.61 0.96
N ASN A 44 -15.28 -1.82 0.49
CA ASN A 44 -16.27 -2.89 0.38
C ASN A 44 -16.34 -3.72 1.65
N THR A 45 -17.55 -3.88 2.18
CA THR A 45 -17.87 -4.65 3.39
C THR A 45 -18.50 -6.00 3.04
N GLY A 46 -18.39 -6.97 3.93
CA GLY A 46 -18.93 -8.32 3.74
C GLY A 46 -20.44 -8.41 3.66
N ALA A 47 -21.16 -7.37 4.08
CA ALA A 47 -22.60 -7.24 3.92
C ALA A 47 -22.97 -5.78 3.65
N ALA A 48 -24.03 -5.57 2.88
CA ALA A 48 -24.56 -4.24 2.63
C ALA A 48 -25.10 -3.60 3.91
N THR A 49 -24.90 -2.29 4.05
CA THR A 49 -25.43 -1.45 5.12
C THR A 49 -26.16 -0.25 4.52
N ASP A 50 -27.13 0.28 5.19
CA ASP A 50 -27.78 1.56 4.88
C ASP A 50 -27.40 2.55 6.00
N PHE A 51 -26.12 2.96 5.97
CA PHE A 51 -25.56 3.78 7.05
C PHE A 51 -26.05 5.22 6.98
N ASN A 52 -26.29 5.76 5.80
CA ASN A 52 -26.83 7.11 5.57
C ASN A 52 -28.35 7.18 5.77
N GLN A 53 -29.05 6.03 5.86
CA GLN A 53 -30.49 5.89 6.04
C GLN A 53 -31.32 6.48 4.88
N ASP A 54 -30.81 6.37 3.64
CA ASP A 54 -31.56 6.80 2.44
C ASP A 54 -32.50 5.71 1.89
N GLY A 55 -32.48 4.52 2.47
CA GLY A 55 -33.27 3.36 2.07
C GLY A 55 -32.59 2.48 1.03
N THR A 56 -31.34 2.77 0.65
CA THR A 56 -30.57 2.02 -0.33
C THR A 56 -29.28 1.49 0.31
N ALA A 57 -29.25 0.21 0.66
CA ALA A 57 -28.06 -0.38 1.27
C ALA A 57 -26.98 -0.65 0.22
N SER A 58 -25.71 -0.28 0.53
CA SER A 58 -24.54 -0.58 -0.28
C SER A 58 -23.52 -1.44 0.48
N THR A 59 -22.75 -2.25 -0.25
CA THR A 59 -21.55 -2.89 0.29
C THR A 59 -20.36 -1.95 0.24
N ASN A 60 -20.40 -0.90 -0.59
CA ASN A 60 -19.36 0.12 -0.64
C ASN A 60 -19.70 1.26 0.33
N GLN A 61 -18.95 1.37 1.42
CA GLN A 61 -19.17 2.38 2.45
C GLN A 61 -18.97 3.83 1.94
N MET A 62 -18.31 4.02 0.81
CA MET A 62 -18.18 5.35 0.20
C MET A 62 -19.50 5.85 -0.38
N ASP A 63 -20.43 4.94 -0.71
CA ASP A 63 -21.81 5.31 -1.11
C ASP A 63 -22.66 5.71 0.10
N GLU A 64 -22.24 5.28 1.30
CA GLU A 64 -22.95 5.44 2.56
C GLU A 64 -22.45 6.62 3.40
N SER A 65 -21.24 7.12 3.13
CA SER A 65 -20.67 8.21 3.92
C SER A 65 -19.52 8.92 3.22
N SER A 66 -19.54 10.25 3.23
CA SER A 66 -18.40 11.08 2.80
C SER A 66 -17.24 11.11 3.79
N CYS A 67 -17.36 10.47 4.95
CA CYS A 67 -16.26 10.39 5.92
C CYS A 67 -15.02 9.65 5.42
N TYR A 68 -15.06 9.05 4.25
CA TYR A 68 -13.93 8.34 3.64
C TYR A 68 -13.26 9.10 2.50
N ASP A 69 -13.80 10.26 2.08
CA ASP A 69 -13.41 10.97 0.84
C ASP A 69 -11.96 11.46 0.83
N GLY A 70 -11.38 11.73 1.98
CA GLY A 70 -9.98 12.17 2.11
C GLY A 70 -8.97 11.04 2.30
N ARG A 71 -9.42 9.78 2.41
CA ARG A 71 -8.56 8.64 2.72
C ARG A 71 -7.62 8.32 1.57
N ARG A 72 -6.30 8.36 1.84
CA ARG A 72 -5.28 8.18 0.81
C ARG A 72 -3.96 7.70 1.37
N ILE A 73 -3.13 7.12 0.50
CA ILE A 73 -1.77 6.70 0.81
C ILE A 73 -0.82 7.38 -0.19
N ASP A 74 0.19 8.07 0.31
CA ASP A 74 1.28 8.63 -0.46
C ASP A 74 2.56 7.80 -0.23
N PHE A 75 3.02 7.08 -1.26
CA PHE A 75 4.29 6.35 -1.24
C PHE A 75 5.39 7.22 -1.83
N ASN A 76 6.44 7.51 -1.06
CA ASN A 76 7.57 8.33 -1.48
C ASN A 76 8.67 7.48 -2.11
N SER A 77 9.48 8.07 -2.98
CA SER A 77 10.59 7.39 -3.66
C SER A 77 11.76 7.03 -2.74
N ASP A 78 11.81 7.58 -1.53
CA ASP A 78 12.77 7.27 -0.46
C ASP A 78 12.34 6.11 0.44
N ASN A 79 11.31 5.35 0.04
CA ASN A 79 10.68 4.24 0.77
C ASN A 79 9.95 4.66 2.05
N THR A 80 9.63 5.92 2.21
CA THR A 80 8.69 6.38 3.25
C THR A 80 7.27 6.44 2.71
N PHE A 81 6.27 6.41 3.60
CA PHE A 81 4.89 6.64 3.23
C PHE A 81 4.16 7.47 4.27
N THR A 82 3.07 8.09 3.83
CA THR A 82 2.06 8.72 4.68
C THR A 82 0.71 8.12 4.34
N TYR A 83 -0.08 7.79 5.35
CA TYR A 83 -1.43 7.27 5.19
C TYR A 83 -2.41 8.14 5.99
N ASP A 84 -3.22 8.89 5.27
CA ASP A 84 -4.34 9.64 5.82
C ASP A 84 -5.54 8.69 5.89
N MET A 85 -5.96 8.36 7.11
CA MET A 85 -7.04 7.44 7.41
C MET A 85 -8.27 8.22 7.84
N ASP A 86 -9.12 8.60 6.89
CA ASP A 86 -10.44 9.15 7.18
C ASP A 86 -11.42 8.00 7.46
N TYR A 87 -12.21 8.10 8.51
CA TYR A 87 -13.09 7.03 8.97
C TYR A 87 -14.28 7.54 9.78
N ILE A 88 -15.22 6.65 10.07
CA ILE A 88 -16.33 6.90 10.97
C ILE A 88 -15.95 6.43 12.37
N LEU A 89 -15.99 7.34 13.34
CA LEU A 89 -15.86 7.03 14.76
C LEU A 89 -17.26 6.92 15.36
N ILE A 90 -17.56 5.79 16.01
CA ILE A 90 -18.83 5.54 16.70
C ILE A 90 -18.60 5.53 18.21
N ASP A 91 -19.30 6.41 18.91
CA ASP A 91 -19.45 6.30 20.35
C ASP A 91 -20.44 5.17 20.67
N THR A 92 -19.91 4.03 21.08
CA THR A 92 -20.72 2.82 21.35
C THR A 92 -21.67 2.96 22.53
N SER A 93 -21.49 3.97 23.39
CA SER A 93 -22.39 4.25 24.53
C SER A 93 -23.64 5.03 24.12
N THR A 94 -23.53 5.87 23.11
CA THR A 94 -24.60 6.75 22.64
C THR A 94 -25.12 6.40 21.26
N GLY A 95 -24.36 5.62 20.46
CA GLY A 95 -24.66 5.33 19.06
C GLY A 95 -24.46 6.55 18.13
N VAL A 96 -23.80 7.59 18.61
CA VAL A 96 -23.44 8.76 17.79
C VAL A 96 -22.25 8.43 16.92
N ALA A 97 -22.35 8.75 15.64
CA ALA A 97 -21.28 8.58 14.65
C ALA A 97 -20.80 9.94 14.15
N VAL A 98 -19.49 10.13 14.04
CA VAL A 98 -18.83 11.34 13.51
C VAL A 98 -17.71 10.96 12.57
N CYS A 99 -17.40 11.83 11.62
CA CYS A 99 -16.16 11.69 10.84
C CYS A 99 -14.96 12.00 11.73
N ALA A 100 -13.94 11.18 11.62
CA ALA A 100 -12.65 11.35 12.28
C ALA A 100 -11.53 11.05 11.29
N ASP A 101 -10.37 11.57 11.56
CA ASP A 101 -9.15 11.37 10.78
C ASP A 101 -7.99 10.96 11.68
N ASN A 102 -7.04 10.27 11.09
CA ASN A 102 -5.73 9.98 11.68
C ASN A 102 -4.70 9.86 10.56
N THR A 103 -3.53 10.43 10.76
CA THR A 103 -2.42 10.32 9.82
C THR A 103 -1.28 9.53 10.44
N VAL A 104 -0.82 8.50 9.75
CA VAL A 104 0.35 7.73 10.14
C VAL A 104 1.44 7.80 9.08
N SER A 105 2.69 7.69 9.49
CA SER A 105 3.84 7.65 8.59
C SER A 105 4.77 6.52 8.97
N GLY A 106 5.48 5.98 7.98
CA GLY A 106 6.39 4.87 8.19
C GLY A 106 7.21 4.56 6.95
N THR A 107 7.64 3.32 6.82
CA THR A 107 8.44 2.85 5.70
C THR A 107 7.71 1.77 4.90
N TRP A 108 8.08 1.62 3.63
CA TRP A 108 7.49 0.58 2.79
C TRP A 108 8.55 -0.17 1.99
N THR A 109 8.20 -1.40 1.65
CA THR A 109 8.92 -2.25 0.71
C THR A 109 7.95 -2.84 -0.30
N ALA A 110 8.45 -3.29 -1.43
CA ALA A 110 7.60 -3.92 -2.43
C ALA A 110 8.25 -5.12 -3.09
N THR A 111 7.40 -6.08 -3.45
CA THR A 111 7.67 -7.14 -4.42
C THR A 111 6.90 -6.84 -5.72
N ASN A 112 6.96 -7.75 -6.69
CA ASN A 112 6.19 -7.60 -7.92
C ASN A 112 4.67 -7.52 -7.69
N SER A 113 4.16 -8.14 -6.63
CA SER A 113 2.72 -8.30 -6.38
C SER A 113 2.21 -7.64 -5.11
N VAL A 114 3.08 -7.31 -4.15
CA VAL A 114 2.68 -6.82 -2.83
C VAL A 114 3.52 -5.62 -2.41
N ILE A 115 2.88 -4.59 -1.87
CA ILE A 115 3.51 -3.52 -1.09
C ILE A 115 3.26 -3.85 0.38
N THR A 116 4.33 -3.81 1.17
CA THR A 116 4.29 -3.94 2.63
C THR A 116 4.67 -2.59 3.23
N ALA A 117 3.74 -1.96 3.93
CA ALA A 117 3.92 -0.69 4.63
C ALA A 117 3.92 -0.93 6.14
N THR A 118 4.90 -0.38 6.86
CA THR A 118 5.08 -0.59 8.30
C THR A 118 5.19 0.75 9.01
N TYR A 119 4.42 0.94 10.07
CA TYR A 119 4.47 2.12 10.92
C TYR A 119 4.36 1.73 12.40
N GLU A 120 4.79 2.64 13.27
CA GLU A 120 4.69 2.49 14.71
C GLU A 120 3.53 3.35 15.26
N GLN A 121 2.67 2.75 16.06
CA GLN A 121 1.62 3.46 16.79
C GLN A 121 2.23 4.23 17.98
N GLU A 122 1.49 5.20 18.54
CA GLU A 122 1.93 5.99 19.70
C GLU A 122 2.32 5.14 20.93
N ASN A 123 1.76 3.95 21.06
CA ASN A 123 2.08 3.01 22.14
C ASN A 123 3.32 2.14 21.88
N GLY A 124 4.05 2.38 20.78
CA GLY A 124 5.22 1.59 20.36
C GLY A 124 4.91 0.27 19.67
N THR A 125 3.64 0.03 19.33
CA THR A 125 3.25 -1.18 18.59
C THR A 125 3.49 -0.99 17.09
N GLU A 126 4.27 -1.88 16.49
CA GLU A 126 4.46 -1.94 15.04
C GLU A 126 3.22 -2.51 14.35
N VAL A 127 2.76 -1.84 13.30
CA VAL A 127 1.65 -2.27 12.45
C VAL A 127 2.15 -2.45 11.02
N THR A 128 1.80 -3.57 10.42
CA THR A 128 2.12 -3.91 9.04
C THR A 128 0.84 -3.98 8.19
N LEU A 129 0.81 -3.22 7.11
CA LEU A 129 -0.24 -3.22 6.10
C LEU A 129 0.30 -3.87 4.82
N ASN A 130 -0.49 -4.79 4.25
CA ASN A 130 -0.13 -5.45 2.99
C ASN A 130 -1.15 -5.09 1.91
N PHE A 131 -0.67 -4.58 0.79
CA PHE A 131 -1.47 -4.21 -0.36
C PHE A 131 -1.10 -5.07 -1.56
N VAL A 132 -2.06 -5.79 -2.10
CA VAL A 132 -1.90 -6.53 -3.36
C VAL A 132 -1.94 -5.54 -4.52
N ARG A 133 -0.93 -5.61 -5.38
CA ARG A 133 -0.81 -4.76 -6.57
C ARG A 133 -1.50 -5.41 -7.75
N SER A 134 -2.24 -4.62 -8.49
CA SER A 134 -2.85 -5.01 -9.76
C SER A 134 -2.81 -3.86 -10.75
N ASN A 135 -3.27 -4.09 -11.96
CA ASN A 135 -3.36 -3.08 -13.02
C ASN A 135 -2.03 -2.33 -13.24
N ASN A 136 -0.91 -3.07 -13.36
CA ASN A 136 0.45 -2.52 -13.49
C ASN A 136 0.84 -1.56 -12.35
N GLY A 137 0.38 -1.85 -11.13
CA GLY A 137 0.67 -1.05 -9.94
C GLY A 137 -0.20 0.20 -9.79
N ARG A 138 -1.21 0.38 -10.62
CA ARG A 138 -2.16 1.50 -10.51
C ARG A 138 -3.25 1.25 -9.47
N THR A 139 -3.47 0.00 -9.08
CA THR A 139 -4.49 -0.38 -8.11
C THR A 139 -3.84 -1.15 -6.96
N LEU A 140 -4.21 -0.79 -5.75
CA LEU A 140 -3.81 -1.46 -4.52
C LEU A 140 -5.05 -1.97 -3.80
N THR A 141 -5.04 -3.23 -3.41
CA THR A 141 -6.15 -3.84 -2.67
C THR A 141 -5.65 -4.37 -1.33
N GLN A 142 -6.33 -3.99 -0.26
CA GLN A 142 -6.12 -4.55 1.08
C GLN A 142 -7.40 -5.27 1.51
N ALA A 143 -7.29 -6.55 1.89
CA ALA A 143 -8.40 -7.35 2.38
C ALA A 143 -8.15 -7.79 3.83
N THR A 144 -9.15 -7.60 4.68
CA THR A 144 -9.16 -8.04 6.08
C THR A 144 -10.38 -8.91 6.31
N THR A 145 -10.18 -10.16 6.69
CA THR A 145 -11.26 -11.16 6.81
C THR A 145 -12.06 -11.03 8.10
N LEU A 146 -11.48 -10.45 9.14
CA LEU A 146 -12.13 -10.22 10.43
C LEU A 146 -11.74 -8.85 10.97
N THR A 147 -12.66 -7.90 10.83
CA THR A 147 -12.53 -6.53 11.35
C THR A 147 -13.90 -5.99 11.68
N THR A 148 -14.03 -4.71 11.93
CA THR A 148 -15.31 -4.03 12.13
C THR A 148 -15.51 -2.93 11.10
N TYR A 149 -16.78 -2.67 10.76
CA TYR A 149 -17.19 -1.57 9.91
C TYR A 149 -18.51 -0.97 10.42
N PRO A 150 -18.78 0.30 10.11
CA PRO A 150 -19.99 0.98 10.57
C PRO A 150 -21.25 0.37 9.98
N ASP A 151 -22.28 0.25 10.80
CA ASP A 151 -23.64 -0.14 10.41
C ASP A 151 -24.63 0.57 11.35
N ARG A 152 -25.94 0.53 11.01
CA ARG A 152 -27.03 0.99 11.86
C ARG A 152 -28.03 -0.12 12.08
N ASN A 153 -28.61 -0.13 13.30
CA ASN A 153 -29.73 -1.02 13.60
C ASN A 153 -31.06 -0.41 13.06
N SER A 154 -32.14 -1.14 13.21
CA SER A 154 -33.49 -0.72 12.78
C SER A 154 -34.04 0.54 13.48
N GLU A 155 -33.39 0.96 14.58
CA GLU A 155 -33.71 2.19 15.33
C GLU A 155 -32.81 3.37 14.89
N GLY A 156 -31.93 3.15 13.91
CA GLY A 156 -30.98 4.15 13.40
C GLY A 156 -29.75 4.37 14.28
N VAL A 157 -29.56 3.57 15.33
CA VAL A 157 -28.41 3.67 16.23
C VAL A 157 -27.17 3.07 15.54
N ALA A 158 -26.10 3.84 15.45
CA ALA A 158 -24.86 3.37 14.84
C ALA A 158 -24.11 2.38 15.76
N TYR A 159 -23.53 1.37 15.16
CA TYR A 159 -22.71 0.36 15.84
C TYR A 159 -21.61 -0.17 14.90
N ASN A 160 -20.62 -0.85 15.48
CA ASN A 160 -19.57 -1.52 14.72
C ASN A 160 -19.99 -2.97 14.46
N ARG A 161 -20.22 -3.31 13.18
CA ARG A 161 -20.51 -4.67 12.73
C ARG A 161 -19.22 -5.42 12.46
N VAL A 162 -19.13 -6.68 12.91
CA VAL A 162 -17.98 -7.56 12.62
C VAL A 162 -18.14 -8.20 11.25
N GLY A 163 -17.10 -8.21 10.44
CA GLY A 163 -17.08 -8.87 9.14
C GLY A 163 -15.79 -8.60 8.35
N SER A 164 -15.81 -8.92 7.05
CA SER A 164 -14.71 -8.64 6.15
C SER A 164 -14.79 -7.23 5.58
N VAL A 165 -13.62 -6.66 5.31
CA VAL A 165 -13.47 -5.38 4.61
C VAL A 165 -12.42 -5.53 3.53
N THR A 166 -12.70 -5.00 2.34
CA THR A 166 -11.74 -4.87 1.25
C THR A 166 -11.69 -3.42 0.81
N THR A 167 -10.54 -2.79 0.96
CA THR A 167 -10.31 -1.43 0.45
C THR A 167 -9.54 -1.47 -0.86
N VAL A 168 -9.93 -0.61 -1.78
CA VAL A 168 -9.27 -0.43 -3.08
C VAL A 168 -8.80 1.01 -3.19
N PHE A 169 -7.51 1.17 -3.50
CA PHE A 169 -6.89 2.47 -3.74
C PHE A 169 -6.44 2.55 -5.19
N THR A 170 -6.66 3.68 -5.82
CA THR A 170 -6.30 3.93 -7.22
C THR A 170 -5.29 5.07 -7.31
N LYS A 171 -4.22 4.84 -8.07
CA LYS A 171 -3.14 5.82 -8.31
C LYS A 171 -3.66 7.00 -9.13
N GLN A 172 -3.35 8.20 -8.66
CA GLN A 172 -3.65 9.47 -9.31
C GLN A 172 -2.61 9.84 -10.38
#